data_b624290ef2580b6a2fc2bd7252556479
#
_entry.id   b624290ef2580b6a2fc2bd7252556479
#
_cell.length_a   1.000
_cell.length_b   1.000
_cell.length_c   1.000
_cell.angle_alpha   90.00
_cell.angle_beta   90.00
_cell.angle_gamma   90.00
#
_symmetry.space_group_name_H-M   'P 1'
#
loop_
_entity.id
_entity.type
_entity.pdbx_description
1 polymer ?
#
loop_
_entity_poly.entity_id
_entity_poly.type
_entity_poly.pdbx_seq_one_letter_code
_entity_poly.pdbx_strand_id
1 'polypeptide(L)'
;MLEEDGKIIGHIIYVKAKLIADDGTEKEILSFGPFTIHPDYQRKGYGRKLLYHSFEVAREMGYDTVAIWGNPESYACYGFKNCKRFHVCLEENIFPVALMVKELEEGILADKSWKFIESPAHQMDKSGFEEFDSTFEQMEKGYSYTQELFYIYSRSNVLR
;
A
#
# COMPACT_ATOMS: atom_id res chain seq x y z
N MET A 1 4.18 -0.91 14.86
CA MET A 1 5.64 -0.71 14.95
C MET A 1 6.30 -2.04 15.31
N LEU A 2 7.56 -2.23 14.93
CA LEU A 2 8.38 -3.38 15.29
C LEU A 2 9.55 -2.87 16.14
N GLU A 3 9.74 -3.47 17.29
CA GLU A 3 10.79 -3.12 18.25
C GLU A 3 11.68 -4.34 18.51
N GLU A 4 12.95 -4.11 18.70
CA GLU A 4 13.93 -5.09 19.15
C GLU A 4 14.92 -4.41 20.09
N ASP A 5 15.15 -4.99 21.25
CA ASP A 5 16.05 -4.49 22.31
C ASP A 5 15.80 -3.01 22.68
N GLY A 6 14.52 -2.60 22.76
CA GLY A 6 14.11 -1.24 23.09
C GLY A 6 14.28 -0.23 21.96
N LYS A 7 14.59 -0.67 20.72
CA LYS A 7 14.73 0.18 19.54
C LYS A 7 13.61 -0.10 18.53
N ILE A 8 13.02 0.95 18.03
CA ILE A 8 12.09 0.82 16.90
C ILE A 8 12.91 0.55 15.63
N ILE A 9 12.75 -0.65 15.06
CA ILE A 9 13.47 -1.12 13.88
C ILE A 9 12.59 -1.17 12.63
N GLY A 10 11.31 -0.93 12.76
CA GLY A 10 10.39 -0.89 11.61
C GLY A 10 9.03 -0.34 11.97
N HIS A 11 8.36 0.23 10.97
CA HIS A 11 6.99 0.67 11.12
C HIS A 11 6.19 0.48 9.82
N ILE A 12 4.88 0.43 9.98
CA ILE A 12 3.89 0.48 8.92
C ILE A 12 2.75 1.37 9.38
N ILE A 13 2.27 2.24 8.51
CA ILE A 13 1.16 3.15 8.80
C ILE A 13 0.02 2.79 7.86
N TYR A 14 -1.15 2.55 8.44
CA TYR A 14 -2.39 2.34 7.71
C TYR A 14 -3.26 3.57 7.72
N VAL A 15 -3.95 3.80 6.61
CA VAL A 15 -5.00 4.80 6.45
C VAL A 15 -6.26 4.13 5.89
N LYS A 16 -7.41 4.74 6.15
CA LYS A 16 -8.68 4.29 5.59
C LYS A 16 -8.81 4.75 4.14
N ALA A 17 -9.17 3.82 3.28
CA ALA A 17 -9.55 4.05 1.90
C ALA A 17 -10.93 3.42 1.65
N LYS A 18 -11.47 3.53 0.44
CA LYS A 18 -12.79 2.99 0.12
C LYS A 18 -12.79 2.26 -1.22
N LEU A 19 -13.66 1.29 -1.32
CA LEU A 19 -14.15 0.75 -2.57
C LEU A 19 -15.62 1.14 -2.74
N ILE A 20 -16.01 1.56 -3.94
CA ILE A 20 -17.39 1.87 -4.29
C ILE A 20 -17.79 0.95 -5.43
N ALA A 21 -18.83 0.15 -5.24
CA ALA A 21 -19.35 -0.74 -6.26
C ALA A 21 -20.30 -0.01 -7.22
N ASP A 22 -20.55 -0.61 -8.39
CA ASP A 22 -21.44 -0.06 -9.42
C ASP A 22 -22.90 0.11 -8.92
N ASP A 23 -23.30 -0.66 -7.91
CA ASP A 23 -24.61 -0.55 -7.27
C ASP A 23 -24.65 0.53 -6.15
N GLY A 24 -23.58 1.28 -5.95
CA GLY A 24 -23.45 2.28 -4.91
C GLY A 24 -23.07 1.74 -3.52
N THR A 25 -22.84 0.44 -3.38
CA THR A 25 -22.33 -0.13 -2.11
C THR A 25 -20.94 0.44 -1.82
N GLU A 26 -20.75 0.99 -0.63
CA GLU A 26 -19.44 1.42 -0.13
C GLU A 26 -18.84 0.38 0.79
N LYS A 27 -17.54 0.14 0.64
CA LYS A 27 -16.74 -0.72 1.51
C LYS A 27 -15.51 0.04 1.99
N GLU A 28 -15.40 0.22 3.31
CA GLU A 28 -14.19 0.76 3.91
C GLU A 28 -13.10 -0.30 3.91
N ILE A 29 -11.93 0.06 3.42
CA ILE A 29 -10.74 -0.80 3.35
C ILE A 29 -9.53 -0.08 3.93
N LEU A 30 -8.44 -0.79 4.08
CA LEU A 30 -7.16 -0.19 4.47
C LEU A 30 -6.24 0.02 3.26
N SER A 31 -5.46 1.08 3.33
CA SER A 31 -4.26 1.27 2.52
C SER A 31 -3.07 1.54 3.45
N PHE A 32 -1.84 1.23 3.04
CA PHE A 32 -0.68 1.55 3.85
C PHE A 32 0.43 2.23 3.06
N GLY A 33 1.15 3.06 3.77
CA GLY A 33 2.39 3.75 3.40
C GLY A 33 2.67 4.86 4.41
N PRO A 34 3.91 5.01 4.82
CA PRO A 34 5.08 4.20 4.52
C PRO A 34 5.13 2.85 5.25
N PHE A 35 5.92 1.93 4.67
CA PHE A 35 6.32 0.66 5.28
C PHE A 35 7.84 0.57 5.24
N THR A 36 8.49 0.58 6.39
CA THR A 36 9.95 0.69 6.48
C THR A 36 10.55 -0.28 7.50
N ILE A 37 11.77 -0.73 7.22
CA ILE A 37 12.64 -1.45 8.15
C ILE A 37 14.00 -0.76 8.16
N HIS A 38 14.53 -0.52 9.34
CA HIS A 38 15.84 0.07 9.53
C HIS A 38 16.91 -0.69 8.72
N PRO A 39 17.83 -0.01 8.02
CA PRO A 39 18.80 -0.65 7.11
C PRO A 39 19.54 -1.83 7.71
N ASP A 40 20.03 -1.72 8.94
CA ASP A 40 20.78 -2.78 9.62
C ASP A 40 19.96 -4.04 9.92
N TYR A 41 18.62 -3.94 9.82
CA TYR A 41 17.69 -5.03 10.09
C TYR A 41 17.00 -5.55 8.83
N GLN A 42 17.30 -4.99 7.66
CA GLN A 42 16.75 -5.46 6.39
C GLN A 42 17.28 -6.86 6.05
N ARG A 43 16.54 -7.56 5.16
CA ARG A 43 16.87 -8.91 4.67
C ARG A 43 16.96 -10.02 5.73
N LYS A 44 16.48 -9.74 6.94
CA LYS A 44 16.44 -10.68 8.09
C LYS A 44 15.02 -11.18 8.40
N GLY A 45 14.04 -10.92 7.53
CA GLY A 45 12.66 -11.36 7.72
C GLY A 45 11.77 -10.41 8.54
N TYR A 46 12.29 -9.34 9.11
CA TYR A 46 11.53 -8.41 9.96
C TYR A 46 10.38 -7.74 9.21
N GLY A 47 10.58 -7.33 7.96
CA GLY A 47 9.51 -6.76 7.15
C GLY A 47 8.35 -7.74 6.95
N ARG A 48 8.66 -9.00 6.66
CA ARG A 48 7.66 -10.05 6.54
C ARG A 48 6.88 -10.23 7.86
N LYS A 49 7.59 -10.31 8.99
CA LYS A 49 6.98 -10.45 10.32
C LYS A 49 6.04 -9.29 10.64
N LEU A 50 6.50 -8.04 10.40
CA LEU A 50 5.71 -6.85 10.64
C LEU A 50 4.46 -6.83 9.76
N LEU A 51 4.60 -7.12 8.47
CA LEU A 51 3.48 -7.08 7.52
C LEU A 51 2.42 -8.15 7.84
N TYR A 52 2.80 -9.39 8.12
CA TYR A 52 1.83 -10.42 8.48
C TYR A 52 1.13 -10.13 9.80
N HIS A 53 1.86 -9.69 10.83
CA HIS A 53 1.24 -9.28 12.09
C HIS A 53 0.23 -8.13 11.86
N SER A 54 0.57 -7.16 11.00
CA SER A 54 -0.35 -6.06 10.72
C SER A 54 -1.62 -6.51 10.00
N PHE A 55 -1.59 -7.58 9.21
CA PHE A 55 -2.79 -8.16 8.61
C PHE A 55 -3.69 -8.82 9.66
N GLU A 56 -3.11 -9.50 10.66
CA GLU A 56 -3.90 -10.06 11.76
C GLU A 56 -4.61 -8.96 12.55
N VAL A 57 -3.86 -7.90 12.90
CA VAL A 57 -4.45 -6.73 13.58
C VAL A 57 -5.55 -6.08 12.73
N ALA A 58 -5.35 -5.96 11.42
CA ALA A 58 -6.37 -5.42 10.52
C ALA A 58 -7.66 -6.27 10.54
N ARG A 59 -7.55 -7.61 10.53
CA ARG A 59 -8.69 -8.52 10.67
C ARG A 59 -9.40 -8.37 12.02
N GLU A 60 -8.64 -8.29 13.10
CA GLU A 60 -9.19 -8.07 14.46
C GLU A 60 -9.96 -6.75 14.56
N MET A 61 -9.54 -5.73 13.79
CA MET A 61 -10.23 -4.45 13.66
C MET A 61 -11.44 -4.48 12.70
N GLY A 62 -11.72 -5.62 12.06
CA GLY A 62 -12.85 -5.80 11.16
C GLY A 62 -12.58 -5.43 9.70
N TYR A 63 -11.31 -5.26 9.30
CA TYR A 63 -10.95 -5.03 7.91
C TYR A 63 -10.63 -6.36 7.19
N ASP A 64 -11.17 -6.51 6.02
CA ASP A 64 -11.03 -7.72 5.20
C ASP A 64 -10.24 -7.49 3.89
N THR A 65 -9.86 -6.25 3.59
CA THR A 65 -9.23 -5.87 2.34
C THR A 65 -8.17 -4.79 2.56
N VAL A 66 -7.04 -4.95 1.89
CA VAL A 66 -5.96 -3.96 1.83
C VAL A 66 -5.63 -3.66 0.38
N ALA A 67 -5.58 -2.38 0.01
CA ALA A 67 -5.13 -1.91 -1.30
C ALA A 67 -3.94 -0.96 -1.15
N ILE A 68 -2.96 -1.07 -2.04
CA ILE A 68 -1.74 -0.27 -1.98
C ILE A 68 -1.28 0.18 -3.36
N TRP A 69 -0.59 1.30 -3.39
CA TRP A 69 0.27 1.66 -4.50
C TRP A 69 1.67 1.13 -4.23
N GLY A 70 2.10 0.11 -4.96
CA GLY A 70 3.36 -0.53 -4.68
C GLY A 70 3.99 -1.24 -5.88
N ASN A 71 5.29 -1.53 -5.77
CA ASN A 71 5.99 -2.35 -6.74
C ASN A 71 5.49 -3.82 -6.65
N PRO A 72 4.93 -4.40 -7.73
CA PRO A 72 4.47 -5.77 -7.74
C PRO A 72 5.52 -6.80 -7.29
N GLU A 73 6.79 -6.59 -7.64
CA GLU A 73 7.89 -7.49 -7.22
C GLU A 73 8.04 -7.56 -5.69
N SER A 74 7.77 -6.44 -5.02
CA SER A 74 7.91 -6.37 -3.56
C SER A 74 6.71 -6.98 -2.82
N TYR A 75 5.51 -6.96 -3.41
CA TYR A 75 4.29 -7.28 -2.69
C TYR A 75 3.57 -8.56 -3.15
N ALA A 76 3.83 -9.04 -4.37
CA ALA A 76 3.22 -10.28 -4.86
C ALA A 76 3.53 -11.49 -3.96
N CYS A 77 4.74 -11.57 -3.39
CA CYS A 77 5.14 -12.64 -2.48
C CYS A 77 4.37 -12.64 -1.13
N TYR A 78 3.69 -11.54 -0.79
CA TYR A 78 2.83 -11.41 0.38
C TYR A 78 1.34 -11.66 0.06
N GLY A 79 1.04 -12.11 -1.16
CA GLY A 79 -0.31 -12.45 -1.60
C GLY A 79 -1.10 -11.27 -2.16
N PHE A 80 -0.47 -10.11 -2.37
CA PHE A 80 -1.07 -9.05 -3.17
C PHE A 80 -1.15 -9.47 -4.64
N LYS A 81 -2.24 -9.13 -5.27
CA LYS A 81 -2.47 -9.33 -6.71
C LYS A 81 -2.86 -8.00 -7.34
N ASN A 82 -2.66 -7.87 -8.65
CA ASN A 82 -3.11 -6.66 -9.34
C ASN A 82 -4.62 -6.45 -9.17
N CYS A 83 -5.02 -5.22 -9.01
CA CYS A 83 -6.39 -4.78 -8.76
C CYS A 83 -7.42 -5.36 -9.75
N LYS A 84 -7.01 -5.56 -11.02
CA LYS A 84 -7.88 -6.15 -12.05
C LYS A 84 -8.38 -7.55 -11.71
N ARG A 85 -7.61 -8.36 -10.96
CA ARG A 85 -8.03 -9.70 -10.55
C ARG A 85 -9.21 -9.72 -9.59
N PHE A 86 -9.50 -8.58 -8.98
CA PHE A 86 -10.60 -8.36 -8.05
C PHE A 86 -11.65 -7.39 -8.61
N HIS A 87 -11.58 -7.10 -9.91
CA HIS A 87 -12.45 -6.10 -10.55
C HIS A 87 -12.41 -4.73 -9.85
N VAL A 88 -11.26 -4.36 -9.27
CA VAL A 88 -11.03 -3.06 -8.65
C VAL A 88 -10.34 -2.15 -9.66
N CYS A 89 -10.98 -1.08 -10.07
CA CYS A 89 -10.45 -0.08 -11.01
C CYS A 89 -10.17 1.25 -10.31
N LEU A 90 -9.32 2.08 -10.90
CA LEU A 90 -9.14 3.47 -10.47
C LEU A 90 -10.23 4.37 -11.08
N GLU A 91 -10.40 4.25 -12.38
CA GLU A 91 -11.50 4.81 -13.17
C GLU A 91 -12.04 3.70 -14.07
N GLU A 92 -13.13 3.96 -14.78
CA GLU A 92 -13.76 2.96 -15.64
C GLU A 92 -12.74 2.29 -16.58
N ASN A 93 -12.58 0.98 -16.42
CA ASN A 93 -11.63 0.14 -17.16
C ASN A 93 -10.13 0.50 -17.02
N ILE A 94 -9.76 1.34 -16.06
CA ILE A 94 -8.37 1.65 -15.77
C ILE A 94 -7.87 0.81 -14.58
N PHE A 95 -6.93 -0.10 -14.88
CA PHE A 95 -6.34 -1.02 -13.90
C PHE A 95 -4.83 -0.78 -13.81
N PRO A 96 -4.38 0.14 -12.94
CA PRO A 96 -2.96 0.45 -12.81
C PRO A 96 -2.15 -0.79 -12.38
N VAL A 97 -0.96 -0.96 -12.97
CA VAL A 97 -0.06 -2.06 -12.60
C VAL A 97 0.35 -1.97 -11.14
N ALA A 98 0.59 -0.75 -10.64
CA ALA A 98 1.02 -0.51 -9.27
C ALA A 98 -0.12 -0.59 -8.23
N LEU A 99 -1.39 -0.60 -8.65
CA LEU A 99 -2.50 -0.77 -7.71
C LEU A 99 -2.64 -2.27 -7.39
N MET A 100 -2.19 -2.63 -6.20
CA MET A 100 -2.18 -3.99 -5.71
C MET A 100 -3.21 -4.15 -4.60
N VAL A 101 -3.95 -5.24 -4.64
CA VAL A 101 -5.02 -5.56 -3.68
C VAL A 101 -4.75 -6.91 -3.04
N LYS A 102 -5.06 -7.02 -1.76
CA LYS A 102 -5.05 -8.25 -1.00
C LYS A 102 -6.36 -8.38 -0.24
N GLU A 103 -7.07 -9.47 -0.50
CA GLU A 103 -8.14 -9.92 0.38
C GLU A 103 -7.52 -10.54 1.64
N LEU A 104 -7.93 -10.10 2.81
CA LEU A 104 -7.61 -10.73 4.07
C LEU A 104 -8.60 -11.85 4.38
N GLU A 105 -9.80 -11.77 3.80
CA GLU A 105 -10.82 -12.81 3.76
C GLU A 105 -11.09 -13.17 2.30
N GLU A 106 -10.90 -14.44 1.93
CA GLU A 106 -10.94 -14.89 0.54
C GLU A 106 -12.33 -14.75 -0.08
N GLY A 107 -12.39 -14.17 -1.29
CA GLY A 107 -13.62 -14.02 -2.06
C GLY A 107 -14.50 -12.84 -1.68
N ILE A 108 -14.08 -12.00 -0.73
CA ILE A 108 -14.90 -10.89 -0.23
C ILE A 108 -15.21 -9.81 -1.30
N LEU A 109 -14.45 -9.79 -2.38
CA LEU A 109 -14.63 -8.85 -3.49
C LEU A 109 -15.24 -9.48 -4.75
N ALA A 110 -15.53 -10.79 -4.74
CA ALA A 110 -15.80 -11.57 -5.96
C ALA A 110 -17.06 -11.15 -6.75
N ASP A 111 -18.09 -10.67 -6.08
CA ASP A 111 -19.42 -10.53 -6.67
C ASP A 111 -19.71 -9.16 -7.28
N LYS A 112 -18.73 -8.24 -7.25
CA LYS A 112 -18.92 -6.85 -7.68
C LYS A 112 -17.72 -6.32 -8.45
N SER A 113 -17.97 -5.27 -9.23
CA SER A 113 -16.92 -4.38 -9.74
C SER A 113 -16.80 -3.18 -8.83
N TRP A 114 -15.58 -2.79 -8.55
CA TRP A 114 -15.25 -1.79 -7.54
C TRP A 114 -14.43 -0.65 -8.11
N LYS A 115 -14.72 0.57 -7.69
CA LYS A 115 -13.86 1.73 -7.89
C LYS A 115 -13.08 2.00 -6.61
N PHE A 116 -11.75 2.07 -6.73
CA PHE A 116 -10.87 2.44 -5.62
C PHE A 116 -10.89 3.95 -5.40
N ILE A 117 -11.14 4.37 -4.18
CA ILE A 117 -11.07 5.76 -3.73
C ILE A 117 -9.96 5.87 -2.69
N GLU A 118 -8.91 6.57 -3.09
CA GLU A 118 -7.75 6.76 -2.24
C GLU A 118 -8.05 7.63 -1.02
N SER A 119 -7.31 7.37 0.07
CA SER A 119 -7.41 8.16 1.27
C SER A 119 -6.94 9.61 1.05
N PRO A 120 -7.70 10.62 1.48
CA PRO A 120 -7.21 11.99 1.52
C PRO A 120 -5.91 12.16 2.33
N ALA A 121 -5.67 11.27 3.31
CA ALA A 121 -4.44 11.28 4.11
C ALA A 121 -3.16 11.00 3.32
N HIS A 122 -3.27 10.43 2.12
CA HIS A 122 -2.12 10.27 1.21
C HIS A 122 -1.85 11.50 0.33
N GLN A 123 -2.72 12.50 0.38
CA GLN A 123 -2.50 13.75 -0.34
C GLN A 123 -1.48 14.60 0.42
N MET A 124 -0.33 14.81 -0.18
CA MET A 124 0.70 15.68 0.40
C MET A 124 0.40 17.15 0.10
N ASP A 125 0.41 17.97 1.14
CA ASP A 125 0.52 19.41 0.98
C ASP A 125 1.98 19.77 0.61
N LYS A 126 2.17 20.14 -0.65
CA LYS A 126 3.50 20.50 -1.15
C LYS A 126 4.10 21.74 -0.47
N SER A 127 3.25 22.63 0.06
CA SER A 127 3.73 23.86 0.72
C SER A 127 4.35 23.58 2.09
N GLY A 128 3.83 22.62 2.85
CA GLY A 128 4.36 22.23 4.15
C GLY A 128 5.50 21.22 4.10
N PHE A 129 5.64 20.52 2.96
CA PHE A 129 6.62 19.43 2.82
C PHE A 129 8.07 19.91 2.95
N GLU A 130 8.43 21.01 2.25
CA GLU A 130 9.80 21.53 2.26
C GLU A 130 10.19 22.09 3.64
N GLU A 131 9.25 22.74 4.33
CA GLU A 131 9.47 23.23 5.70
C GLU A 131 9.68 22.06 6.66
N PHE A 132 8.83 21.04 6.59
CA PHE A 132 8.94 19.84 7.43
C PHE A 132 10.24 19.07 7.14
N ASP A 133 10.59 18.86 5.87
CA ASP A 133 11.81 18.16 5.46
C ASP A 133 13.08 18.87 5.96
N SER A 134 13.07 20.21 6.00
CA SER A 134 14.18 21.01 6.50
C SER A 134 14.49 20.82 8.00
N THR A 135 13.55 20.25 8.76
CA THR A 135 13.74 19.96 10.19
C THR A 135 14.57 18.70 10.45
N PHE A 136 14.81 17.89 9.41
CA PHE A 136 15.63 16.69 9.49
C PHE A 136 17.05 16.91 9.00
N GLU A 137 17.94 16.01 9.37
CA GLU A 137 19.28 15.96 8.84
C GLU A 137 19.24 15.86 7.30
N GLN A 138 19.97 16.76 6.63
CA GLN A 138 19.98 16.79 5.17
C GLN A 138 20.68 15.56 4.62
N MET A 139 19.96 14.78 3.85
CA MET A 139 20.45 13.58 3.18
C MET A 139 20.87 13.91 1.74
N GLU A 140 21.97 13.34 1.29
CA GLU A 140 22.37 13.42 -0.12
C GLU A 140 21.34 12.73 -1.00
N LYS A 141 20.81 13.47 -1.98
CA LYS A 141 19.82 12.94 -2.92
C LYS A 141 20.52 12.06 -3.96
N GLY A 142 20.17 10.78 -3.99
CA GLY A 142 20.71 9.82 -4.93
C GLY A 142 19.64 9.20 -5.83
N TYR A 143 20.04 8.72 -6.99
CA TYR A 143 19.18 7.91 -7.86
C TYR A 143 19.19 6.45 -7.40
N SER A 144 18.00 5.85 -7.35
CA SER A 144 17.83 4.41 -7.14
C SER A 144 17.09 3.79 -8.32
N TYR A 145 17.52 2.61 -8.79
CA TYR A 145 16.82 1.89 -9.85
C TYR A 145 15.33 1.61 -9.52
N THR A 146 14.99 1.54 -8.24
CA THR A 146 13.62 1.37 -7.79
C THR A 146 12.73 2.56 -8.11
N GLN A 147 13.30 3.75 -8.28
CA GLN A 147 12.58 4.95 -8.73
C GLN A 147 12.11 4.79 -10.18
N GLU A 148 12.97 4.23 -11.05
CA GLU A 148 12.58 3.95 -12.44
C GLU A 148 11.51 2.86 -12.51
N LEU A 149 11.64 1.79 -11.74
CA LEU A 149 10.62 0.75 -11.67
C LEU A 149 9.27 1.33 -11.21
N PHE A 150 9.28 2.15 -10.17
CA PHE A 150 8.06 2.79 -9.69
C PHE A 150 7.48 3.78 -10.72
N TYR A 151 8.34 4.54 -11.41
CA TYR A 151 7.92 5.41 -12.50
C TYR A 151 7.17 4.63 -13.59
N ILE A 152 7.71 3.48 -14.02
CA ILE A 152 7.09 2.62 -15.03
C ILE A 152 5.76 2.06 -14.52
N TYR A 153 5.77 1.39 -13.35
CA TYR A 153 4.59 0.70 -12.83
C TYR A 153 3.44 1.65 -12.47
N SER A 154 3.75 2.84 -11.93
CA SER A 154 2.72 3.82 -11.57
C SER A 154 2.03 4.48 -12.78
N ARG A 155 2.62 4.36 -13.97
CA ARG A 155 2.10 4.91 -15.23
C ARG A 155 1.62 3.85 -16.22
N SER A 156 1.72 2.58 -15.84
CA SER A 156 1.31 1.46 -16.69
C SER A 156 -0.02 0.89 -16.23
N ASN A 157 -0.81 0.43 -17.19
CA ASN A 157 -2.07 -0.22 -16.93
C ASN A 157 -2.06 -1.66 -17.47
N VAL A 158 -2.77 -2.55 -16.77
CA VAL A 158 -3.02 -3.92 -17.24
C VAL A 158 -4.11 -3.84 -18.31
N LEU A 159 -3.74 -4.09 -19.54
CA LEU A 159 -4.67 -4.19 -20.68
C LEU A 159 -5.45 -5.51 -20.66
N ARG A 160 -6.43 -5.63 -21.54
CA ARG A 160 -7.32 -6.82 -21.64
C ARG A 160 -6.58 -8.11 -21.90
#